data_84b3d1bc1b7c58d8b80934960479a21a
#
_entry.id   84b3d1bc1b7c58d8b80934960479a21a
#
_cell.length_a   1.000
_cell.length_b   1.000
_cell.length_c   1.000
_cell.angle_alpha   90.00
_cell.angle_beta   90.00
_cell.angle_gamma   90.00
#
_symmetry.space_group_name_H-M   'P 1'
#
loop_
_entity.id
_entity.type
_entity.pdbx_description
1 polymer ?
#
loop_
_entity_poly.entity_id
_entity_poly.type
_entity_poly.pdbx_seq_one_letter_code
_entity_poly.pdbx_strand_id
1 'polypeptide(L)'
;LGEGAGIEEAVMPFIDQASIACGVYAGDLDLIGQTMVLAQQHGVSIGAHPGYPDREHFGRVSMNLSPEEINTLVAQQLEVLAQMGAVDYVKPHGALYHDMMRDEKVLAAIQSAIEGRTLMVQALPGERNEGAGFIFEAFADRRYADSGELLSRNEEGSLLSEAETLEQVRLLVEEGIVRTISGKRLELQAQSLCVHGDNPVGVVPLIRKILDND
;
A
#
# COMPACT_ATOMS: atom_id res chain seq x y z
N LEU A 1 2.43 -6.00 -5.69
CA LEU A 1 2.77 -7.26 -6.38
C LEU A 1 2.23 -7.23 -7.81
N GLY A 2 2.62 -8.20 -8.67
CA GLY A 2 2.25 -8.17 -10.08
C GLY A 2 2.95 -7.07 -10.87
N GLU A 3 4.06 -6.55 -10.38
CA GLU A 3 4.81 -5.43 -10.93
C GLU A 3 6.05 -5.86 -11.72
N GLY A 4 6.38 -7.16 -11.73
CA GLY A 4 7.53 -7.73 -12.43
C GLY A 4 8.79 -7.87 -11.59
N ALA A 5 8.69 -7.75 -10.27
CA ALA A 5 9.82 -7.94 -9.35
C ALA A 5 10.19 -9.42 -9.14
N GLY A 6 9.31 -10.35 -9.48
CA GLY A 6 9.53 -11.80 -9.37
C GLY A 6 9.65 -12.32 -7.93
N ILE A 7 8.97 -11.66 -7.00
CA ILE A 7 9.02 -11.99 -5.56
C ILE A 7 7.75 -12.68 -5.04
N GLU A 8 6.74 -12.80 -5.88
CA GLU A 8 5.38 -13.20 -5.51
C GLU A 8 5.37 -14.53 -4.77
N GLU A 9 6.00 -15.58 -5.31
CA GLU A 9 6.08 -16.91 -4.69
C GLU A 9 6.79 -16.90 -3.33
N ALA A 10 7.79 -16.03 -3.18
CA ALA A 10 8.61 -15.96 -1.97
C ALA A 10 7.92 -15.22 -0.82
N VAL A 11 7.02 -14.28 -1.11
CA VAL A 11 6.36 -13.45 -0.08
C VAL A 11 4.94 -13.91 0.23
N MET A 12 4.23 -14.49 -0.75
CA MET A 12 2.81 -14.85 -0.61
C MET A 12 2.49 -15.71 0.62
N PRO A 13 3.34 -16.69 1.04
CA PRO A 13 3.08 -17.50 2.24
C PRO A 13 3.09 -16.72 3.56
N PHE A 14 3.55 -15.47 3.56
CA PHE A 14 3.80 -14.69 4.78
C PHE A 14 2.95 -13.43 4.90
N ILE A 15 2.05 -13.18 3.96
CA ILE A 15 1.22 -11.97 3.91
C ILE A 15 -0.27 -12.32 3.99
N ASP A 16 -1.07 -11.40 4.53
CA ASP A 16 -2.54 -11.55 4.62
C ASP A 16 -3.25 -10.77 3.50
N GLN A 17 -2.58 -9.77 2.93
CA GLN A 17 -3.13 -8.85 1.94
C GLN A 17 -2.11 -8.60 0.82
N ALA A 18 -2.54 -8.67 -0.44
CA ALA A 18 -1.73 -8.43 -1.63
C ALA A 18 -2.33 -7.29 -2.44
N SER A 19 -1.67 -6.12 -2.46
CA SER A 19 -2.02 -5.05 -3.41
C SER A 19 -1.40 -5.37 -4.77
N ILE A 20 -2.24 -5.65 -5.77
CA ILE A 20 -1.82 -6.14 -7.10
C ILE A 20 -1.96 -5.04 -8.14
N ALA A 21 -0.89 -4.78 -8.88
CA ALA A 21 -0.87 -3.81 -9.98
C ALA A 21 -1.98 -4.08 -11.00
N CYS A 22 -2.47 -3.02 -11.65
CA CYS A 22 -3.57 -3.08 -12.60
C CYS A 22 -3.10 -2.93 -14.07
N GLY A 23 -1.81 -3.13 -14.35
CA GLY A 23 -1.26 -3.14 -15.71
C GLY A 23 -0.97 -1.75 -16.32
N VAL A 24 -1.32 -0.66 -15.63
CA VAL A 24 -1.16 0.69 -16.16
C VAL A 24 0.23 1.25 -15.91
N TYR A 25 0.68 1.32 -14.65
CA TYR A 25 2.02 1.80 -14.32
C TYR A 25 3.07 0.68 -14.32
N ALA A 26 2.66 -0.58 -14.08
CA ALA A 26 3.52 -1.76 -14.07
C ALA A 26 2.71 -3.04 -14.33
N GLY A 27 3.42 -4.13 -14.56
CA GLY A 27 2.83 -5.44 -14.83
C GLY A 27 2.24 -5.59 -16.24
N ASP A 28 1.81 -6.79 -16.54
CA ASP A 28 0.99 -7.18 -17.67
C ASP A 28 -0.12 -8.13 -17.21
N LEU A 29 -1.09 -8.41 -18.09
CA LEU A 29 -2.27 -9.20 -17.73
C LEU A 29 -1.94 -10.64 -17.31
N ASP A 30 -0.92 -11.24 -17.90
CA ASP A 30 -0.52 -12.61 -17.60
C ASP A 30 0.09 -12.70 -16.20
N LEU A 31 1.01 -11.79 -15.88
CA LEU A 31 1.64 -11.69 -14.55
C LEU A 31 0.62 -11.37 -13.45
N ILE A 32 -0.28 -10.42 -13.72
CA ILE A 32 -1.36 -10.03 -12.81
C ILE A 32 -2.26 -11.23 -12.52
N GLY A 33 -2.70 -11.95 -13.58
CA GLY A 33 -3.52 -13.14 -13.44
C GLY A 33 -2.83 -14.25 -12.63
N GLN A 34 -1.54 -14.51 -12.89
CA GLN A 34 -0.76 -15.48 -12.11
C GLN A 34 -0.64 -15.07 -10.64
N THR A 35 -0.41 -13.77 -10.37
CA THR A 35 -0.32 -13.23 -9.01
C THR A 35 -1.65 -13.38 -8.26
N MET A 36 -2.78 -13.12 -8.92
CA MET A 36 -4.11 -13.31 -8.33
C MET A 36 -4.40 -14.78 -8.01
N VAL A 37 -4.05 -15.70 -8.92
CA VAL A 37 -4.18 -17.14 -8.68
C VAL A 37 -3.33 -17.58 -7.48
N LEU A 38 -2.10 -17.11 -7.39
CA LEU A 38 -1.21 -17.42 -6.28
C LEU A 38 -1.77 -16.88 -4.95
N ALA A 39 -2.29 -15.66 -4.91
CA ALA A 39 -2.94 -15.09 -3.73
C ALA A 39 -4.14 -15.93 -3.28
N GLN A 40 -4.99 -16.35 -4.21
CA GLN A 40 -6.13 -17.24 -3.92
C GLN A 40 -5.69 -18.59 -3.34
N GLN A 41 -4.62 -19.20 -3.89
CA GLN A 41 -4.08 -20.47 -3.39
C GLN A 41 -3.59 -20.38 -1.95
N HIS A 42 -3.09 -19.21 -1.54
CA HIS A 42 -2.61 -18.94 -0.18
C HIS A 42 -3.67 -18.34 0.75
N GLY A 43 -4.89 -18.09 0.25
CA GLY A 43 -5.96 -17.45 1.04
C GLY A 43 -5.67 -15.99 1.38
N VAL A 44 -4.85 -15.32 0.56
CA VAL A 44 -4.45 -13.91 0.72
C VAL A 44 -5.53 -13.02 0.12
N SER A 45 -5.95 -12.00 0.86
CA SER A 45 -6.93 -10.99 0.41
C SER A 45 -6.33 -10.15 -0.73
N ILE A 46 -7.10 -9.95 -1.79
CA ILE A 46 -6.65 -9.30 -3.02
C ILE A 46 -7.13 -7.85 -3.05
N GLY A 47 -6.18 -6.92 -3.14
CA GLY A 47 -6.42 -5.50 -3.35
C GLY A 47 -6.04 -5.05 -4.76
N ALA A 48 -6.86 -4.21 -5.37
CA ALA A 48 -6.47 -3.50 -6.57
C ALA A 48 -5.51 -2.35 -6.23
N HIS A 49 -4.43 -2.22 -7.00
CA HIS A 49 -3.39 -1.20 -6.80
C HIS A 49 -3.33 -0.24 -7.99
N PRO A 50 -4.38 0.59 -8.22
CA PRO A 50 -4.42 1.51 -9.34
C PRO A 50 -3.45 2.66 -9.16
N GLY A 51 -2.82 3.09 -10.24
CA GLY A 51 -1.88 4.20 -10.26
C GLY A 51 -2.03 5.10 -11.48
N TYR A 52 -1.29 6.21 -11.49
CA TYR A 52 -1.20 7.05 -12.67
C TYR A 52 -0.58 6.33 -13.87
N PRO A 53 -0.97 6.66 -15.12
CA PRO A 53 -0.46 6.00 -16.32
C PRO A 53 0.94 6.50 -16.70
N ASP A 54 1.89 6.23 -15.85
CA ASP A 54 3.29 6.66 -15.95
C ASP A 54 4.24 5.47 -15.69
N ARG A 55 4.45 4.66 -16.74
CA ARG A 55 5.37 3.51 -16.66
C ARG A 55 6.83 3.94 -16.51
N GLU A 56 7.20 5.10 -17.06
CA GLU A 56 8.57 5.61 -17.05
C GLU A 56 9.05 5.88 -15.61
N HIS A 57 8.16 6.46 -14.76
CA HIS A 57 8.47 6.75 -13.38
C HIS A 57 7.70 5.86 -12.41
N PHE A 58 7.18 4.74 -12.89
CA PHE A 58 6.49 3.75 -12.07
C PHE A 58 5.28 4.34 -11.30
N GLY A 59 4.51 5.24 -11.93
CA GLY A 59 3.35 5.89 -11.31
C GLY A 59 3.68 6.79 -10.12
N ARG A 60 4.93 7.26 -10.00
CA ARG A 60 5.41 8.05 -8.85
C ARG A 60 5.47 9.55 -9.11
N VAL A 61 5.01 10.01 -10.26
CA VAL A 61 4.87 11.43 -10.60
C VAL A 61 3.41 11.80 -10.57
N SER A 62 3.04 12.84 -9.80
CA SER A 62 1.67 13.35 -9.72
C SER A 62 1.23 13.91 -11.07
N MET A 63 -0.02 13.66 -11.42
CA MET A 63 -0.65 14.14 -12.64
C MET A 63 -1.79 15.10 -12.32
N ASN A 64 -1.87 16.22 -13.05
CA ASN A 64 -2.96 17.16 -12.87
C ASN A 64 -4.19 16.70 -13.65
N LEU A 65 -4.95 15.76 -13.07
CA LEU A 65 -6.19 15.22 -13.61
C LEU A 65 -7.40 15.81 -12.87
N SER A 66 -8.51 15.98 -13.59
CA SER A 66 -9.79 16.32 -12.97
C SER A 66 -10.34 15.15 -12.12
N PRO A 67 -11.26 15.41 -11.19
CA PRO A 67 -11.91 14.34 -10.42
C PRO A 67 -12.58 13.28 -11.31
N GLU A 68 -13.17 13.68 -12.43
CA GLU A 68 -13.81 12.79 -13.41
C GLU A 68 -12.80 11.89 -14.12
N GLU A 69 -11.63 12.44 -14.47
CA GLU A 69 -10.52 11.68 -15.06
C GLU A 69 -9.94 10.69 -14.05
N ILE A 70 -9.76 11.08 -12.78
CA ILE A 70 -9.30 10.19 -11.71
C ILE A 70 -10.32 9.06 -11.48
N ASN A 71 -11.60 9.38 -11.40
CA ASN A 71 -12.64 8.37 -11.25
C ASN A 71 -12.60 7.36 -12.39
N THR A 72 -12.55 7.82 -13.64
CA THR A 72 -12.47 6.96 -14.82
C THR A 72 -11.20 6.10 -14.81
N LEU A 73 -10.07 6.70 -14.49
CA LEU A 73 -8.77 6.01 -14.40
C LEU A 73 -8.79 4.86 -13.40
N VAL A 74 -9.33 5.11 -12.21
CA VAL A 74 -9.39 4.11 -11.13
C VAL A 74 -10.41 3.02 -11.46
N ALA A 75 -11.61 3.40 -11.94
CA ALA A 75 -12.65 2.44 -12.30
C ALA A 75 -12.19 1.47 -13.40
N GLN A 76 -11.52 1.96 -14.45
CA GLN A 76 -10.99 1.13 -15.53
C GLN A 76 -9.92 0.13 -15.02
N GLN A 77 -9.04 0.56 -14.13
CA GLN A 77 -8.02 -0.31 -13.55
C GLN A 77 -8.62 -1.36 -12.63
N LEU A 78 -9.61 -0.97 -11.83
CA LEU A 78 -10.33 -1.90 -10.97
C LEU A 78 -11.08 -2.96 -11.77
N GLU A 79 -11.71 -2.57 -12.89
CA GLU A 79 -12.42 -3.47 -13.80
C GLU A 79 -11.50 -4.57 -14.36
N VAL A 80 -10.24 -4.24 -14.68
CA VAL A 80 -9.25 -5.22 -15.17
C VAL A 80 -9.06 -6.37 -14.16
N LEU A 81 -8.88 -6.06 -12.88
CA LEU A 81 -8.75 -7.10 -11.86
C LEU A 81 -10.07 -7.81 -11.59
N ALA A 82 -11.17 -7.07 -11.56
CA ALA A 82 -12.51 -7.63 -11.29
C ALA A 82 -12.94 -8.66 -12.33
N GLN A 83 -12.48 -8.53 -13.58
CA GLN A 83 -12.70 -9.55 -14.62
C GLN A 83 -11.89 -10.84 -14.40
N MET A 84 -10.80 -10.78 -13.65
CA MET A 84 -9.94 -11.93 -13.34
C MET A 84 -10.34 -12.65 -12.04
N GLY A 85 -11.01 -11.94 -11.10
CA GLY A 85 -11.43 -12.52 -9.83
C GLY A 85 -11.97 -11.51 -8.83
N ALA A 86 -12.21 -11.97 -7.60
CA ALA A 86 -12.67 -11.09 -6.52
C ALA A 86 -11.57 -10.09 -6.12
N VAL A 87 -12.01 -8.87 -5.83
CA VAL A 87 -11.18 -7.78 -5.32
C VAL A 87 -11.79 -7.29 -4.01
N ASP A 88 -11.08 -7.45 -2.90
CA ASP A 88 -11.58 -7.21 -1.55
C ASP A 88 -11.44 -5.76 -1.12
N TYR A 89 -10.36 -5.09 -1.58
CA TYR A 89 -10.08 -3.70 -1.23
C TYR A 89 -9.35 -2.98 -2.37
N VAL A 90 -9.21 -1.66 -2.24
CA VAL A 90 -8.45 -0.83 -3.17
C VAL A 90 -7.40 -0.04 -2.40
N LYS A 91 -6.18 -0.03 -2.90
CA LYS A 91 -5.07 0.75 -2.40
C LYS A 91 -4.42 1.48 -3.57
N PRO A 92 -4.58 2.79 -3.75
CA PRO A 92 -3.88 3.52 -4.81
C PRO A 92 -2.36 3.39 -4.71
N HIS A 93 -1.70 3.42 -5.86
CA HIS A 93 -0.24 3.32 -5.96
C HIS A 93 0.43 4.69 -6.00
N GLY A 94 1.61 4.79 -5.42
CA GLY A 94 2.59 5.84 -5.64
C GLY A 94 2.04 7.26 -5.48
N ALA A 95 2.16 8.10 -6.51
CA ALA A 95 1.74 9.49 -6.44
C ALA A 95 0.23 9.63 -6.26
N LEU A 96 -0.59 8.76 -6.88
CA LEU A 96 -2.04 8.79 -6.71
C LEU A 96 -2.45 8.58 -5.23
N TYR A 97 -1.73 7.71 -4.50
CA TYR A 97 -1.94 7.51 -3.06
C TYR A 97 -1.65 8.78 -2.26
N HIS A 98 -0.52 9.43 -2.53
CA HIS A 98 -0.15 10.67 -1.83
C HIS A 98 -1.07 11.84 -2.17
N ASP A 99 -1.50 11.95 -3.43
CA ASP A 99 -2.46 12.98 -3.84
C ASP A 99 -3.82 12.76 -3.17
N MET A 100 -4.28 11.50 -3.07
CA MET A 100 -5.49 11.14 -2.33
C MET A 100 -5.42 11.54 -0.84
N MET A 101 -4.26 11.38 -0.20
CA MET A 101 -4.09 11.73 1.21
C MET A 101 -4.03 13.25 1.45
N ARG A 102 -3.83 14.07 0.40
CA ARG A 102 -3.65 15.53 0.50
C ARG A 102 -4.79 16.34 -0.10
N ASP A 103 -5.59 15.74 -0.97
CA ASP A 103 -6.69 16.43 -1.68
C ASP A 103 -8.00 15.65 -1.54
N GLU A 104 -8.96 16.23 -0.83
CA GLU A 104 -10.28 15.66 -0.62
C GLU A 104 -11.05 15.39 -1.94
N LYS A 105 -10.75 16.13 -3.00
CA LYS A 105 -11.39 15.91 -4.31
C LYS A 105 -10.86 14.65 -4.97
N VAL A 106 -9.54 14.38 -4.82
CA VAL A 106 -8.92 13.14 -5.29
C VAL A 106 -9.47 11.96 -4.49
N LEU A 107 -9.55 12.09 -3.16
CA LEU A 107 -10.13 11.07 -2.29
C LEU A 107 -11.58 10.76 -2.69
N ALA A 108 -12.42 11.78 -2.85
CA ALA A 108 -13.82 11.62 -3.23
C ALA A 108 -13.99 10.96 -4.62
N ALA A 109 -13.14 11.33 -5.58
CA ALA A 109 -13.13 10.73 -6.92
C ALA A 109 -12.81 9.23 -6.87
N ILE A 110 -11.80 8.84 -6.08
CA ILE A 110 -11.42 7.44 -5.87
C ILE A 110 -12.53 6.68 -5.16
N GLN A 111 -13.10 7.22 -4.07
CA GLN A 111 -14.21 6.60 -3.34
C GLN A 111 -15.43 6.35 -4.26
N SER A 112 -15.73 7.30 -5.14
CA SER A 112 -16.79 7.12 -6.13
C SER A 112 -16.49 6.00 -7.13
N ALA A 113 -15.21 5.85 -7.54
CA ALA A 113 -14.79 4.85 -8.52
C ALA A 113 -14.83 3.42 -7.98
N ILE A 114 -14.62 3.23 -6.68
CA ILE A 114 -14.49 1.90 -6.08
C ILE A 114 -15.82 1.25 -5.67
N GLU A 115 -16.95 1.93 -5.89
CA GLU A 115 -18.31 1.38 -5.73
C GLU A 115 -18.57 0.72 -4.35
N GLY A 116 -18.15 1.37 -3.29
CA GLY A 116 -18.34 0.91 -1.90
C GLY A 116 -17.38 -0.17 -1.42
N ARG A 117 -16.36 -0.53 -2.21
CA ARG A 117 -15.26 -1.37 -1.72
C ARG A 117 -14.43 -0.63 -0.67
N THR A 118 -13.75 -1.37 0.17
CA THR A 118 -12.88 -0.80 1.20
C THR A 118 -11.67 -0.12 0.58
N LEU A 119 -11.35 1.10 1.03
CA LEU A 119 -10.19 1.89 0.60
C LEU A 119 -9.09 1.82 1.67
N MET A 120 -7.89 1.43 1.28
CA MET A 120 -6.73 1.44 2.17
C MET A 120 -6.07 2.82 2.16
N VAL A 121 -5.92 3.40 3.34
CA VAL A 121 -5.39 4.75 3.57
C VAL A 121 -4.35 4.75 4.68
N GLN A 122 -3.47 5.73 4.71
CA GLN A 122 -2.47 5.87 5.78
C GLN A 122 -3.14 6.23 7.11
N ALA A 123 -2.75 5.53 8.18
CA ALA A 123 -3.06 5.92 9.54
C ALA A 123 -2.32 7.22 9.90
N LEU A 124 -3.04 8.20 10.41
CA LEU A 124 -2.48 9.49 10.83
C LEU A 124 -2.38 9.57 12.36
N PRO A 125 -1.34 10.23 12.90
CA PRO A 125 -1.15 10.38 14.33
C PRO A 125 -2.27 11.20 15.00
N GLY A 126 -2.73 10.73 16.17
CA GLY A 126 -3.73 11.45 16.97
C GLY A 126 -5.14 11.41 16.42
N GLU A 127 -5.37 10.78 15.28
CA GLU A 127 -6.70 10.52 14.75
C GLU A 127 -7.21 9.15 15.22
N ARG A 128 -8.53 9.07 15.48
CA ARG A 128 -9.18 7.77 15.56
C ARG A 128 -9.28 7.24 14.12
N ASN A 129 -8.37 6.34 13.79
CA ASN A 129 -8.35 5.67 12.48
C ASN A 129 -9.49 4.63 12.45
N GLU A 130 -10.73 5.11 12.52
CA GLU A 130 -11.97 4.34 12.51
C GLU A 130 -12.91 4.91 11.46
N GLY A 131 -13.43 4.07 10.60
CA GLY A 131 -14.39 4.48 9.59
C GLY A 131 -14.86 3.30 8.75
N ALA A 132 -16.18 3.20 8.55
CA ALA A 132 -16.71 2.22 7.61
C ALA A 132 -16.18 2.50 6.20
N GLY A 133 -15.67 1.46 5.53
CA GLY A 133 -15.13 1.56 4.18
C GLY A 133 -13.65 1.93 4.10
N PHE A 134 -12.92 2.00 5.23
CA PHE A 134 -11.48 2.21 5.25
C PHE A 134 -10.72 1.09 5.96
N ILE A 135 -9.51 0.81 5.46
CA ILE A 135 -8.45 0.09 6.18
C ILE A 135 -7.33 1.09 6.41
N PHE A 136 -6.96 1.30 7.67
CA PHE A 136 -5.87 2.20 8.02
C PHE A 136 -4.57 1.42 8.11
N GLU A 137 -3.55 1.86 7.34
CA GLU A 137 -2.26 1.18 7.28
C GLU A 137 -1.12 1.99 7.90
N ALA A 138 -0.16 1.29 8.50
CA ALA A 138 1.16 1.81 8.81
C ALA A 138 2.19 1.18 7.85
N PHE A 139 3.38 1.78 7.78
CA PHE A 139 4.43 1.35 6.86
C PHE A 139 5.64 0.82 7.65
N ALA A 140 5.99 -0.43 7.42
CA ALA A 140 7.11 -1.10 8.10
C ALA A 140 8.47 -0.50 7.69
N ASP A 141 8.64 -0.17 6.43
CA ASP A 141 9.90 0.08 5.74
C ASP A 141 10.12 1.54 5.32
N ARG A 142 9.23 2.42 5.77
CA ARG A 142 9.27 3.85 5.42
C ARG A 142 9.49 4.71 6.65
N ARG A 143 10.30 5.77 6.47
CA ARG A 143 10.53 6.79 7.50
C ARG A 143 9.38 7.78 7.52
N TYR A 144 8.95 8.13 8.72
CA TYR A 144 7.94 9.15 8.97
C TYR A 144 8.58 10.51 9.26
N ALA A 145 7.97 11.57 8.75
CA ALA A 145 8.22 12.95 9.16
C ALA A 145 7.57 13.22 10.54
N ASP A 146 7.93 14.34 11.17
CA ASP A 146 7.35 14.73 12.46
C ASP A 146 5.85 15.10 12.40
N SER A 147 5.35 15.35 11.19
CA SER A 147 3.92 15.52 10.89
C SER A 147 3.13 14.22 10.91
N GLY A 148 3.81 13.06 10.78
CA GLY A 148 3.19 11.75 10.59
C GLY A 148 3.06 11.33 9.13
N GLU A 149 3.36 12.20 8.18
CA GLU A 149 3.46 11.83 6.77
C GLU A 149 4.71 10.97 6.51
N LEU A 150 4.70 10.20 5.43
CA LEU A 150 5.90 9.52 4.95
C LEU A 150 6.86 10.52 4.29
N LEU A 151 8.16 10.39 4.55
CA LEU A 151 9.16 11.12 3.77
C LEU A 151 9.06 10.74 2.28
N SER A 152 9.34 11.71 1.41
CA SER A 152 9.44 11.42 -0.03
C SER A 152 10.49 10.35 -0.28
N ARG A 153 10.22 9.40 -1.19
CA ARG A 153 11.20 8.34 -1.53
C ARG A 153 12.53 8.89 -2.07
N ASN A 154 12.53 10.12 -2.59
CA ASN A 154 13.72 10.79 -3.10
C ASN A 154 14.56 11.46 -1.99
N GLU A 155 14.06 11.51 -0.77
CA GLU A 155 14.80 12.04 0.37
C GLU A 155 15.72 10.98 0.97
N GLU A 156 16.93 11.38 1.32
CA GLU A 156 17.88 10.50 2.02
C GLU A 156 17.29 10.03 3.34
N GLY A 157 17.41 8.73 3.62
CA GLY A 157 16.88 8.11 4.83
C GLY A 157 15.38 7.86 4.82
N SER A 158 14.67 8.08 3.70
CA SER A 158 13.22 7.81 3.56
C SER A 158 12.89 6.33 3.60
N LEU A 159 13.81 5.46 3.21
CA LEU A 159 13.71 4.01 3.29
C LEU A 159 14.51 3.51 4.50
N LEU A 160 13.91 2.59 5.25
CA LEU A 160 14.55 1.96 6.40
C LEU A 160 15.41 0.77 5.96
N SER A 161 16.55 0.58 6.61
CA SER A 161 17.31 -0.66 6.53
C SER A 161 16.50 -1.83 7.11
N GLU A 162 16.90 -3.07 6.83
CA GLU A 162 16.26 -4.26 7.41
C GLU A 162 16.16 -4.19 8.94
N ALA A 163 17.24 -3.81 9.61
CA ALA A 163 17.27 -3.71 11.07
C ALA A 163 16.31 -2.63 11.60
N GLU A 164 16.26 -1.46 10.95
CA GLU A 164 15.34 -0.38 11.30
C GLU A 164 13.89 -0.76 11.01
N THR A 165 13.64 -1.48 9.91
CA THR A 165 12.31 -2.01 9.57
C THR A 165 11.81 -2.94 10.67
N LEU A 166 12.61 -3.91 11.09
CA LEU A 166 12.21 -4.85 12.15
C LEU A 166 12.02 -4.15 13.50
N GLU A 167 12.82 -3.15 13.81
CA GLU A 167 12.62 -2.32 15.02
C GLU A 167 11.34 -1.52 14.95
N GLN A 168 11.04 -0.89 13.80
CA GLN A 168 9.78 -0.15 13.61
C GLN A 168 8.56 -1.06 13.74
N VAL A 169 8.63 -2.29 13.19
CA VAL A 169 7.55 -3.27 13.34
C VAL A 169 7.32 -3.64 14.81
N ARG A 170 8.38 -3.90 15.59
CA ARG A 170 8.24 -4.16 17.03
C ARG A 170 7.59 -2.99 17.77
N LEU A 171 8.04 -1.78 17.52
CA LEU A 171 7.45 -0.58 18.13
C LEU A 171 5.98 -0.39 17.78
N LEU A 172 5.59 -0.69 16.53
CA LEU A 172 4.19 -0.65 16.12
C LEU A 172 3.34 -1.70 16.82
N VAL A 173 3.84 -2.93 16.93
CA VAL A 173 3.13 -4.06 17.52
C VAL A 173 3.05 -3.92 19.04
N GLU A 174 4.18 -3.69 19.72
CA GLU A 174 4.26 -3.68 21.17
C GLU A 174 3.74 -2.37 21.81
N GLU A 175 3.93 -1.22 21.12
CA GLU A 175 3.67 0.10 21.69
C GLU A 175 2.71 0.97 20.87
N GLY A 176 2.32 0.55 19.67
CA GLY A 176 1.47 1.33 18.77
C GLY A 176 2.13 2.62 18.26
N ILE A 177 3.45 2.64 18.12
CA ILE A 177 4.19 3.86 17.76
C ILE A 177 5.15 3.64 16.60
N VAL A 178 5.50 4.77 15.94
CA VAL A 178 6.66 4.87 15.04
C VAL A 178 7.63 5.94 15.53
N ARG A 179 8.89 5.85 15.10
CA ARG A 179 9.87 6.91 15.29
C ARG A 179 10.02 7.74 14.02
N THR A 180 9.94 9.05 14.17
CA THR A 180 10.14 9.99 13.06
C THR A 180 11.62 10.19 12.73
N ILE A 181 11.89 10.93 11.65
CA ILE A 181 13.26 11.31 11.25
C ILE A 181 14.02 12.06 12.36
N SER A 182 13.32 12.84 13.19
CA SER A 182 13.91 13.54 14.34
C SER A 182 14.02 12.67 15.60
N GLY A 183 13.50 11.44 15.58
CA GLY A 183 13.42 10.55 16.73
C GLY A 183 12.17 10.74 17.62
N LYS A 184 11.25 11.63 17.23
CA LYS A 184 9.97 11.82 17.93
C LYS A 184 9.15 10.53 17.86
N ARG A 185 8.40 10.21 18.92
CA ARG A 185 7.46 9.08 18.98
C ARG A 185 6.09 9.56 18.55
N LEU A 186 5.49 8.89 17.58
CA LEU A 186 4.12 9.15 17.12
C LEU A 186 3.27 7.90 17.33
N GLU A 187 2.13 8.05 18.00
CA GLU A 187 1.14 6.99 18.15
C GLU A 187 0.38 6.82 16.84
N LEU A 188 0.27 5.60 16.35
CA LEU A 188 -0.50 5.21 15.17
C LEU A 188 -1.42 4.05 15.50
N GLN A 189 -2.70 4.18 15.12
CA GLN A 189 -3.66 3.09 15.18
C GLN A 189 -3.88 2.56 13.77
N ALA A 190 -3.25 1.45 13.43
CA ALA A 190 -3.34 0.82 12.12
C ALA A 190 -3.91 -0.59 12.22
N GLN A 191 -4.67 -1.00 11.20
CA GLN A 191 -5.23 -2.35 11.06
C GLN A 191 -4.41 -3.19 10.08
N SER A 192 -3.55 -2.56 9.29
CA SER A 192 -2.70 -3.20 8.30
C SER A 192 -1.27 -2.65 8.37
N LEU A 193 -0.31 -3.51 8.10
CA LEU A 193 1.10 -3.16 8.02
C LEU A 193 1.60 -3.36 6.59
N CYS A 194 2.00 -2.29 5.94
CA CYS A 194 2.55 -2.31 4.59
C CYS A 194 4.06 -2.56 4.62
N VAL A 195 4.52 -3.48 3.77
CA VAL A 195 5.92 -3.63 3.39
C VAL A 195 6.02 -3.64 1.87
N HIS A 196 6.97 -2.89 1.30
CA HIS A 196 7.10 -2.79 -0.15
C HIS A 196 7.96 -3.93 -0.72
N GLY A 197 7.64 -4.32 -1.97
CA GLY A 197 8.34 -5.40 -2.66
C GLY A 197 9.76 -5.08 -3.15
N ASP A 198 10.22 -3.85 -3.01
CA ASP A 198 11.60 -3.42 -3.28
C ASP A 198 12.54 -3.62 -2.07
N ASN A 199 12.01 -4.12 -0.94
CA ASN A 199 12.80 -4.59 0.18
C ASN A 199 13.42 -5.97 -0.09
N PRO A 200 14.51 -6.34 0.63
CA PRO A 200 15.00 -7.70 0.61
C PRO A 200 13.87 -8.68 0.96
N VAL A 201 13.64 -9.66 0.09
CA VAL A 201 12.55 -10.66 0.26
C VAL A 201 12.60 -11.34 1.63
N GLY A 202 13.79 -11.49 2.22
CA GLY A 202 13.99 -12.09 3.53
C GLY A 202 13.38 -11.33 4.71
N VAL A 203 13.06 -10.03 4.56
CA VAL A 203 12.48 -9.25 5.66
C VAL A 203 11.02 -9.63 5.94
N VAL A 204 10.26 -10.01 4.92
CA VAL A 204 8.82 -10.35 5.05
C VAL A 204 8.57 -11.52 6.01
N PRO A 205 9.28 -12.67 5.91
CA PRO A 205 9.15 -13.74 6.89
C PRO A 205 9.56 -13.35 8.32
N LEU A 206 10.49 -12.40 8.48
CA LEU A 206 10.91 -11.91 9.79
C LEU A 206 9.84 -11.00 10.41
N ILE A 207 9.21 -10.15 9.60
CA ILE A 207 8.04 -9.36 10.01
C ILE A 207 6.92 -10.30 10.46
N ARG A 208 6.59 -11.34 9.68
CA ARG A 208 5.55 -12.31 10.02
C ARG A 208 5.79 -12.95 11.38
N LYS A 209 7.04 -13.33 11.68
CA LYS A 209 7.38 -13.89 13.00
C LYS A 209 7.15 -12.93 14.16
N ILE A 210 7.31 -11.61 13.95
CA ILE A 210 7.01 -10.63 15.00
C ILE A 210 5.50 -10.58 15.20
N LEU A 211 4.73 -10.50 14.12
CA LEU A 211 3.26 -10.43 14.17
C LEU A 211 2.60 -11.68 14.79
N ASP A 212 3.19 -12.87 14.59
CA ASP A 212 2.65 -14.14 15.10
C ASP A 212 2.99 -14.40 16.58
N ASN A 213 3.91 -13.65 17.18
CA ASN A 213 4.37 -13.85 18.57
C ASN A 213 3.75 -12.85 19.56
N ASP A 214 2.85 -11.98 19.10
CA ASP A 214 2.10 -11.01 19.89
C ASP A 214 0.64 -11.45 20.02
#